data_e493c5e6c2901e33c12579bacbd42dd2
#
_entry.id   e493c5e6c2901e33c12579bacbd42dd2
#
_cell.length_a   1.000
_cell.length_b   1.000
_cell.length_c   1.000
_cell.angle_alpha   90.00
_cell.angle_beta   90.00
_cell.angle_gamma   90.00
#
_symmetry.space_group_name_H-M   'P 1'
#
loop_
_entity.id
_entity.type
_entity.pdbx_description
1 polymer ?
#
loop_
_entity_poly.entity_id
_entity_poly.type
_entity_poly.pdbx_seq_one_letter_code
_entity_poly.pdbx_strand_id
1 'polypeptide(L)'
;TVSCVLESSVLFFSMLRRPPRSTLFPYTTLFRSIYGITDVKEILHNPSYEELYKAETDPKLEGYEKGYLTELGAINVMTGIYTGRSPKDKFFVKNEASEDSVWWTSDEYKNDNKPCSEEAWADLKAKAVKQLSGKKLYVVDTFCGANAGTRLKVRFIMEVAWQAHFVKNMFIRPTEEELANYGEPDFVSFNAAKAKVENFKELGLNSETATVFNLKTKEQVILNTWYGGEMKKGIFSIMNYLNPLRGIASMHCSANTDMEGKNTAIFFGLSGTGKTTLSTDPKRLLIGDDEHGWDDEGVF
;
A
#
# COMPACT_ATOMS: atom_id res chain seq x y z
N THR A 1 -29.00 47.59 42.97
CA THR A 1 -28.55 47.93 41.64
C THR A 1 -27.14 47.36 41.43
N VAL A 2 -27.07 46.18 40.84
CA VAL A 2 -25.81 45.55 40.44
C VAL A 2 -25.75 45.66 38.93
N SER A 3 -24.77 46.41 38.46
CA SER A 3 -24.49 46.61 37.05
C SER A 3 -23.72 45.44 36.54
N CYS A 4 -24.25 44.66 35.60
CA CYS A 4 -23.57 43.55 34.94
C CYS A 4 -22.92 44.10 33.65
N VAL A 5 -21.59 44.15 33.66
CA VAL A 5 -20.79 44.48 32.50
C VAL A 5 -20.63 43.18 31.69
N LEU A 6 -21.24 43.12 30.52
CA LEU A 6 -21.01 42.06 29.51
C LEU A 6 -19.73 42.41 28.74
N GLU A 7 -18.62 41.73 29.07
CA GLU A 7 -17.47 41.68 28.20
C GLU A 7 -17.77 40.73 27.01
N SER A 8 -17.92 41.33 25.84
CA SER A 8 -18.01 40.59 24.56
C SER A 8 -16.63 40.10 24.15
N SER A 9 -16.32 38.86 24.51
CA SER A 9 -15.17 38.15 23.98
C SER A 9 -15.46 37.80 22.53
N VAL A 10 -14.91 38.57 21.62
CA VAL A 10 -14.87 38.23 20.20
C VAL A 10 -13.87 37.09 20.03
N LEU A 11 -14.38 35.86 19.98
CA LEU A 11 -13.62 34.70 19.54
C LEU A 11 -13.28 34.89 18.07
N PHE A 12 -12.05 35.34 17.78
CA PHE A 12 -11.44 35.21 16.46
C PHE A 12 -11.26 33.71 16.19
N PHE A 13 -12.22 33.10 15.52
CA PHE A 13 -11.98 31.86 14.79
C PHE A 13 -11.01 32.20 13.66
N SER A 14 -9.72 32.02 13.90
CA SER A 14 -8.73 31.89 12.85
C SER A 14 -9.15 30.64 12.05
N MET A 15 -9.87 30.85 10.95
CA MET A 15 -9.97 29.87 9.90
C MET A 15 -8.55 29.64 9.36
N LEU A 16 -7.84 28.67 9.93
CA LEU A 16 -6.69 28.07 9.30
C LEU A 16 -7.17 27.56 7.93
N ARG A 17 -7.00 28.40 6.90
CA ARG A 17 -7.18 27.96 5.52
C ARG A 17 -6.28 26.76 5.36
N ARG A 18 -6.88 25.57 5.11
CA ARG A 18 -6.17 24.38 4.71
C ARG A 18 -5.19 24.80 3.62
N PRO A 19 -3.88 24.49 3.71
CA PRO A 19 -2.99 24.73 2.61
C PRO A 19 -3.57 23.98 1.40
N PRO A 20 -3.54 24.58 0.20
CA PRO A 20 -3.97 23.87 -1.00
C PRO A 20 -3.20 22.55 -1.08
N ARG A 21 -3.91 21.46 -1.39
CA ARG A 21 -3.35 20.07 -1.46
C ARG A 21 -2.20 19.91 -2.45
N SER A 22 -1.81 20.97 -3.14
CA SER A 22 -0.70 21.07 -4.09
C SER A 22 0.33 22.12 -3.71
N THR A 23 0.77 22.19 -2.44
CA THR A 23 1.91 23.06 -2.09
C THR A 23 3.22 22.31 -2.30
N LEU A 24 3.89 22.63 -3.39
CA LEU A 24 5.17 22.04 -3.81
C LEU A 24 6.29 22.14 -2.77
N PHE A 25 6.33 23.16 -1.91
CA PHE A 25 7.53 23.53 -1.15
C PHE A 25 7.82 22.73 0.14
N PRO A 26 6.90 22.39 1.04
CA PRO A 26 7.25 21.62 2.24
C PRO A 26 7.46 20.14 1.95
N TYR A 27 6.62 19.56 1.05
CA TYR A 27 6.64 18.13 0.73
C TYR A 27 7.84 17.73 -0.13
N THR A 28 8.26 18.52 -1.11
CA THR A 28 9.41 18.20 -1.96
C THR A 28 10.71 18.15 -1.16
N THR A 29 10.90 19.07 -0.21
CA THR A 29 12.06 19.07 0.69
C THR A 29 12.03 17.83 1.60
N LEU A 30 10.86 17.48 2.15
CA LEU A 30 10.65 16.30 2.97
C LEU A 30 10.96 15.01 2.17
N PHE A 31 10.43 14.90 0.94
CA PHE A 31 10.65 13.74 0.08
C PHE A 31 12.13 13.55 -0.26
N ARG A 32 12.86 14.64 -0.54
CA ARG A 32 14.30 14.59 -0.77
C ARG A 32 15.06 14.12 0.48
N SER A 33 14.74 14.66 1.65
CA SER A 33 15.48 14.34 2.88
C SER A 33 15.19 12.94 3.41
N ILE A 34 13.95 12.47 3.29
CA ILE A 34 13.53 11.15 3.85
C ILE A 34 13.72 10.03 2.83
N TYR A 35 13.32 10.23 1.57
CA TYR A 35 13.26 9.17 0.57
C TYR A 35 14.33 9.26 -0.51
N GLY A 36 15.12 10.34 -0.55
CA GLY A 36 16.12 10.58 -1.57
C GLY A 36 15.56 10.97 -2.95
N ILE A 37 14.22 11.12 -3.09
CA ILE A 37 13.55 11.47 -4.35
C ILE A 37 13.70 12.97 -4.60
N THR A 38 14.28 13.35 -5.76
CA THR A 38 14.60 14.74 -6.10
C THR A 38 13.80 15.26 -7.28
N ASP A 39 13.78 16.58 -7.44
CA ASP A 39 13.25 17.28 -8.61
C ASP A 39 11.79 16.92 -8.95
N VAL A 40 11.00 16.58 -7.92
CA VAL A 40 9.59 16.20 -8.08
C VAL A 40 8.81 17.38 -8.64
N LYS A 41 8.11 17.16 -9.76
CA LYS A 41 7.33 18.22 -10.44
C LYS A 41 6.05 18.56 -9.69
N GLU A 42 5.40 17.56 -9.14
CA GLU A 42 4.14 17.71 -8.41
C GLU A 42 3.96 16.49 -7.49
N ILE A 43 3.41 16.71 -6.30
CA ILE A 43 2.98 15.63 -5.40
C ILE A 43 1.48 15.80 -5.14
N LEU A 44 0.70 14.80 -5.53
CA LEU A 44 -0.68 14.65 -5.10
C LEU A 44 -0.70 13.72 -3.88
N HIS A 45 -0.82 14.33 -2.69
CA HIS A 45 -0.87 13.58 -1.43
C HIS A 45 -2.33 13.30 -1.04
N ASN A 46 -2.67 12.04 -0.89
CA ASN A 46 -4.01 11.55 -0.62
C ASN A 46 -5.07 12.12 -1.57
N PRO A 47 -4.85 12.02 -2.90
CA PRO A 47 -5.74 12.62 -3.88
C PRO A 47 -7.16 12.07 -3.73
N SER A 48 -8.15 12.90 -4.03
CA SER A 48 -9.55 12.49 -4.10
C SER A 48 -9.78 11.52 -5.27
N TYR A 49 -10.89 10.79 -5.25
CA TYR A 49 -11.27 9.96 -6.39
C TYR A 49 -11.46 10.78 -7.68
N GLU A 50 -11.97 11.99 -7.55
CA GLU A 50 -12.15 12.89 -8.70
C GLU A 50 -10.81 13.34 -9.30
N GLU A 51 -9.81 13.67 -8.46
CA GLU A 51 -8.46 14.02 -8.90
C GLU A 51 -7.78 12.82 -9.58
N LEU A 52 -7.93 11.61 -9.02
CA LEU A 52 -7.41 10.39 -9.62
C LEU A 52 -8.09 10.07 -10.94
N TYR A 53 -9.43 10.13 -11.00
CA TYR A 53 -10.19 9.92 -12.22
C TYR A 53 -9.74 10.85 -13.35
N LYS A 54 -9.58 12.14 -13.07
CA LYS A 54 -9.08 13.11 -14.06
C LYS A 54 -7.65 12.80 -14.49
N ALA A 55 -6.80 12.36 -13.54
CA ALA A 55 -5.40 12.08 -13.83
C ALA A 55 -5.21 10.80 -14.65
N GLU A 56 -5.96 9.72 -14.35
CA GLU A 56 -5.83 8.42 -15.02
C GLU A 56 -6.53 8.34 -16.38
N THR A 57 -7.52 9.22 -16.63
CA THR A 57 -8.24 9.32 -17.91
C THR A 57 -7.79 10.49 -18.79
N ASP A 58 -6.71 11.21 -18.41
CA ASP A 58 -6.18 12.32 -19.21
C ASP A 58 -5.93 11.85 -20.65
N PRO A 59 -6.53 12.54 -21.66
CA PRO A 59 -6.34 12.19 -23.06
C PRO A 59 -4.89 12.16 -23.53
N LYS A 60 -4.01 12.89 -22.83
CA LYS A 60 -2.57 12.95 -23.14
C LYS A 60 -1.78 11.73 -22.70
N LEU A 61 -2.37 10.89 -21.84
CA LEU A 61 -1.74 9.64 -21.42
C LEU A 61 -1.78 8.61 -22.55
N GLU A 62 -0.72 7.82 -22.62
CA GLU A 62 -0.55 6.74 -23.58
C GLU A 62 -0.16 5.43 -22.86
N GLY A 63 -0.33 4.32 -23.57
CA GLY A 63 0.11 3.00 -23.13
C GLY A 63 -0.56 2.58 -21.81
N TYR A 64 0.24 2.02 -20.92
CA TYR A 64 -0.25 1.42 -19.66
C TYR A 64 -0.54 2.45 -18.54
N GLU A 65 -0.27 3.72 -18.76
CA GLU A 65 -0.64 4.79 -17.83
C GLU A 65 -2.10 5.21 -17.97
N LYS A 66 -2.67 4.98 -19.15
CA LYS A 66 -4.00 5.44 -19.51
C LYS A 66 -5.09 4.50 -19.01
N GLY A 67 -6.03 5.06 -18.25
CA GLY A 67 -7.29 4.43 -17.93
C GLY A 67 -8.37 4.73 -18.97
N TYR A 68 -9.16 3.74 -19.28
CA TYR A 68 -10.28 3.84 -20.24
C TYR A 68 -11.60 3.69 -19.51
N LEU A 69 -12.45 4.69 -19.62
CA LEU A 69 -13.80 4.65 -19.03
C LEU A 69 -14.65 3.61 -19.75
N THR A 70 -15.26 2.71 -19.00
CA THR A 70 -16.26 1.77 -19.50
C THR A 70 -17.65 2.40 -19.51
N GLU A 71 -18.59 1.80 -20.24
CA GLU A 71 -20.00 2.25 -20.27
C GLU A 71 -20.66 2.25 -18.88
N LEU A 72 -20.20 1.39 -17.97
CA LEU A 72 -20.69 1.28 -16.60
C LEU A 72 -19.96 2.20 -15.60
N GLY A 73 -19.07 3.07 -16.09
CA GLY A 73 -18.35 4.03 -15.24
C GLY A 73 -17.09 3.49 -14.55
N ALA A 74 -16.72 2.23 -14.77
CA ALA A 74 -15.48 1.69 -14.26
C ALA A 74 -14.29 2.11 -15.12
N ILE A 75 -13.09 2.14 -14.53
CA ILE A 75 -11.85 2.41 -15.25
C ILE A 75 -11.18 1.09 -15.62
N ASN A 76 -11.04 0.85 -16.92
CA ASN A 76 -10.29 -0.26 -17.45
C ASN A 76 -8.83 0.16 -17.70
N VAL A 77 -7.88 -0.61 -17.17
CA VAL A 77 -6.44 -0.36 -17.31
C VAL A 77 -5.73 -1.57 -17.90
N MET A 78 -4.68 -1.32 -18.64
CA MET A 78 -3.84 -2.36 -19.23
C MET A 78 -2.59 -2.56 -18.37
N THR A 79 -2.28 -3.81 -18.06
CA THR A 79 -1.06 -4.18 -17.29
C THR A 79 -0.03 -4.92 -18.15
N GLY A 80 -0.21 -4.94 -19.47
CA GLY A 80 0.68 -5.58 -20.43
C GLY A 80 0.78 -7.09 -20.20
N ILE A 81 2.01 -7.59 -20.13
CA ILE A 81 2.29 -9.01 -19.85
C ILE A 81 2.07 -9.39 -18.38
N TYR A 82 1.91 -8.39 -17.50
CA TYR A 82 1.76 -8.59 -16.05
C TYR A 82 0.30 -8.80 -15.68
N THR A 83 -0.23 -9.97 -15.98
CA THR A 83 -1.64 -10.34 -15.69
C THR A 83 -1.85 -10.87 -14.27
N GLY A 84 -0.79 -10.94 -13.47
CA GLY A 84 -0.80 -11.42 -12.09
C GLY A 84 0.51 -11.05 -11.39
N ARG A 85 0.61 -11.42 -10.12
CA ARG A 85 1.85 -11.30 -9.34
C ARG A 85 2.92 -12.22 -9.89
N SER A 86 4.19 -11.86 -9.65
CA SER A 86 5.33 -12.71 -9.96
C SER A 86 6.03 -13.21 -8.68
N PRO A 87 5.60 -14.35 -8.10
CA PRO A 87 6.25 -14.90 -6.90
C PRO A 87 7.73 -15.22 -7.10
N LYS A 88 8.12 -15.51 -8.35
CA LYS A 88 9.53 -15.78 -8.71
C LYS A 88 10.42 -14.54 -8.58
N ASP A 89 9.85 -13.34 -8.66
CA ASP A 89 10.54 -12.06 -8.59
C ASP A 89 10.36 -11.36 -7.23
N LYS A 90 9.83 -12.09 -6.22
CA LYS A 90 9.69 -11.61 -4.85
C LYS A 90 10.90 -12.04 -4.01
N PHE A 91 11.50 -11.07 -3.30
CA PHE A 91 12.68 -11.27 -2.46
C PHE A 91 12.56 -10.49 -1.14
N PHE A 92 13.29 -10.97 -0.14
CA PHE A 92 13.47 -10.29 1.14
C PHE A 92 14.94 -10.03 1.38
N VAL A 93 15.29 -8.85 1.88
CA VAL A 93 16.68 -8.56 2.26
C VAL A 93 17.05 -9.41 3.47
N LYS A 94 18.13 -10.18 3.34
CA LYS A 94 18.65 -10.98 4.45
C LYS A 94 19.67 -10.13 5.22
N ASN A 95 19.29 -9.72 6.41
CA ASN A 95 20.11 -8.94 7.33
C ASN A 95 19.71 -9.26 8.78
N GLU A 96 20.28 -8.53 9.75
CA GLU A 96 20.05 -8.75 11.18
C GLU A 96 18.58 -8.66 11.61
N ALA A 97 17.74 -7.93 10.88
CA ALA A 97 16.30 -7.81 11.19
C ALA A 97 15.46 -8.98 10.67
N SER A 98 16.00 -9.78 9.77
CA SER A 98 15.27 -10.83 9.06
C SER A 98 15.90 -12.22 9.17
N GLU A 99 17.18 -12.30 9.47
CA GLU A 99 17.97 -13.54 9.36
C GLU A 99 17.38 -14.69 10.18
N ASP A 100 17.00 -14.43 11.42
CA ASP A 100 16.50 -15.45 12.37
C ASP A 100 14.96 -15.52 12.42
N SER A 101 14.25 -14.60 11.77
CA SER A 101 12.80 -14.47 11.90
C SER A 101 12.02 -14.83 10.62
N VAL A 102 12.68 -14.86 9.48
CA VAL A 102 12.07 -15.26 8.21
C VAL A 102 12.34 -16.75 7.95
N TRP A 103 11.30 -17.48 7.59
CA TRP A 103 11.47 -18.88 7.13
C TRP A 103 12.00 -18.87 5.70
N TRP A 104 13.30 -18.91 5.57
CA TRP A 104 13.99 -18.86 4.30
C TRP A 104 13.79 -20.13 3.46
N THR A 105 13.74 -19.96 2.14
CA THR A 105 13.79 -21.10 1.22
C THR A 105 15.11 -21.83 1.35
N SER A 106 15.07 -23.15 1.35
CA SER A 106 16.25 -24.02 1.38
C SER A 106 16.04 -25.22 0.45
N ASP A 107 17.04 -26.08 0.32
CA ASP A 107 16.89 -27.31 -0.46
C ASP A 107 15.93 -28.30 0.19
N GLU A 108 15.84 -28.30 1.50
CA GLU A 108 14.92 -29.14 2.28
C GLU A 108 13.49 -28.57 2.28
N TYR A 109 13.36 -27.23 2.41
CA TYR A 109 12.06 -26.55 2.53
C TYR A 109 11.90 -25.47 1.46
N LYS A 110 11.35 -25.86 0.31
CA LYS A 110 11.08 -24.93 -0.79
C LYS A 110 9.90 -24.04 -0.45
N ASN A 111 10.11 -22.72 -0.53
CA ASN A 111 9.09 -21.69 -0.41
C ASN A 111 9.48 -20.43 -1.21
N ASP A 112 8.66 -19.40 -1.19
CA ASP A 112 8.88 -18.16 -1.95
C ASP A 112 9.61 -17.05 -1.15
N ASN A 113 10.14 -17.34 0.05
CA ASN A 113 10.92 -16.39 0.83
C ASN A 113 12.39 -16.45 0.40
N LYS A 114 12.69 -15.86 -0.74
CA LYS A 114 14.04 -15.85 -1.30
C LYS A 114 14.83 -14.69 -0.73
N PRO A 115 16.08 -14.94 -0.29
CA PRO A 115 16.94 -13.87 0.17
C PRO A 115 17.51 -13.04 -0.99
N CYS A 116 17.75 -11.76 -0.73
CA CYS A 116 18.68 -10.93 -1.49
C CYS A 116 19.62 -10.18 -0.55
N SER A 117 20.75 -9.71 -1.09
CA SER A 117 21.75 -9.00 -0.29
C SER A 117 21.38 -7.55 -0.04
N GLU A 118 22.04 -6.90 0.93
CA GLU A 118 21.88 -5.45 1.16
C GLU A 118 22.42 -4.62 -0.01
N GLU A 119 23.45 -5.09 -0.72
CA GLU A 119 23.98 -4.44 -1.92
C GLU A 119 22.95 -4.48 -3.05
N ALA A 120 22.29 -5.62 -3.28
CA ALA A 120 21.20 -5.74 -4.24
C ALA A 120 20.03 -4.80 -3.87
N TRP A 121 19.67 -4.76 -2.59
CA TRP A 121 18.67 -3.81 -2.10
C TRP A 121 19.03 -2.35 -2.39
N ALA A 122 20.28 -1.95 -2.09
CA ALA A 122 20.74 -0.58 -2.31
C ALA A 122 20.64 -0.18 -3.79
N ASP A 123 21.04 -1.08 -4.71
CA ASP A 123 20.93 -0.86 -6.16
C ASP A 123 19.47 -0.72 -6.62
N LEU A 124 18.60 -1.64 -6.17
CA LEU A 124 17.17 -1.61 -6.51
C LEU A 124 16.45 -0.38 -5.96
N LYS A 125 16.76 0.00 -4.72
CA LYS A 125 16.25 1.24 -4.11
C LYS A 125 16.72 2.47 -4.88
N ALA A 126 17.97 2.52 -5.28
CA ALA A 126 18.51 3.61 -6.09
C ALA A 126 17.81 3.71 -7.46
N LYS A 127 17.51 2.58 -8.11
CA LYS A 127 16.74 2.54 -9.35
C LYS A 127 15.32 3.06 -9.17
N ALA A 128 14.64 2.66 -8.09
CA ALA A 128 13.30 3.17 -7.77
C ALA A 128 13.30 4.67 -7.52
N VAL A 129 14.24 5.16 -6.70
CA VAL A 129 14.41 6.59 -6.41
C VAL A 129 14.69 7.38 -7.68
N LYS A 130 15.61 6.90 -8.53
CA LYS A 130 15.92 7.51 -9.82
C LYS A 130 14.69 7.60 -10.73
N GLN A 131 13.90 6.52 -10.83
CA GLN A 131 12.69 6.50 -11.65
C GLN A 131 11.63 7.48 -11.16
N LEU A 132 11.44 7.58 -9.85
CA LEU A 132 10.44 8.46 -9.25
C LEU A 132 10.87 9.92 -9.20
N SER A 133 12.18 10.20 -9.30
CA SER A 133 12.70 11.58 -9.35
C SER A 133 12.33 12.27 -10.65
N GLY A 134 12.10 13.60 -10.59
CA GLY A 134 11.71 14.41 -11.76
C GLY A 134 10.30 14.14 -12.27
N LYS A 135 9.45 13.43 -11.53
CA LYS A 135 8.09 13.03 -11.92
C LYS A 135 7.01 13.81 -11.15
N LYS A 136 5.78 13.70 -11.65
CA LYS A 136 4.57 13.88 -10.86
C LYS A 136 4.36 12.58 -10.05
N LEU A 137 4.16 12.71 -8.75
CA LEU A 137 3.98 11.58 -7.85
C LEU A 137 2.61 11.58 -7.20
N TYR A 138 2.10 10.39 -6.99
CA TYR A 138 0.91 10.11 -6.20
C TYR A 138 1.37 9.45 -4.90
N VAL A 139 1.02 10.06 -3.79
CA VAL A 139 1.34 9.55 -2.44
C VAL A 139 0.05 9.26 -1.72
N VAL A 140 -0.13 8.02 -1.29
CA VAL A 140 -1.35 7.58 -0.63
C VAL A 140 -1.01 6.97 0.72
N ASP A 141 -1.53 7.60 1.78
CA ASP A 141 -1.44 7.10 3.15
C ASP A 141 -2.68 6.27 3.47
N THR A 142 -2.47 5.09 4.03
CA THR A 142 -3.52 4.10 4.28
C THR A 142 -3.29 3.38 5.59
N PHE A 143 -4.31 2.62 6.03
CA PHE A 143 -4.14 1.61 7.06
C PHE A 143 -4.31 0.21 6.48
N CYS A 144 -3.56 -0.75 7.03
CA CYS A 144 -3.75 -2.17 6.81
C CYS A 144 -4.04 -2.87 8.15
N GLY A 145 -5.18 -3.57 8.23
CA GLY A 145 -5.75 -4.10 9.47
C GLY A 145 -6.82 -3.18 10.04
N ALA A 146 -7.97 -3.75 10.43
CA ALA A 146 -9.10 -2.98 10.95
C ALA A 146 -8.95 -2.61 12.43
N ASN A 147 -8.25 -3.45 13.23
CA ASN A 147 -8.01 -3.17 14.63
C ASN A 147 -7.03 -2.00 14.79
N ALA A 148 -7.50 -0.91 15.42
CA ALA A 148 -6.72 0.32 15.61
C ALA A 148 -5.42 0.11 16.41
N GLY A 149 -5.37 -0.86 17.32
CA GLY A 149 -4.20 -1.16 18.15
C GLY A 149 -3.10 -1.91 17.42
N THR A 150 -3.42 -2.59 16.31
CA THR A 150 -2.51 -3.49 15.59
C THR A 150 -2.34 -3.14 14.11
N ARG A 151 -3.15 -2.22 13.58
CA ARG A 151 -3.09 -1.79 12.18
C ARG A 151 -1.74 -1.16 11.82
N LEU A 152 -1.33 -1.37 10.58
CA LEU A 152 -0.11 -0.81 10.03
C LEU A 152 -0.41 0.47 9.24
N LYS A 153 0.32 1.54 9.49
CA LYS A 153 0.32 2.76 8.68
C LYS A 153 1.22 2.55 7.45
N VAL A 154 0.64 2.58 6.26
CA VAL A 154 1.37 2.30 5.02
C VAL A 154 1.31 3.51 4.10
N ARG A 155 2.47 4.00 3.67
CA ARG A 155 2.60 5.01 2.63
C ARG A 155 3.01 4.38 1.32
N PHE A 156 2.24 4.65 0.28
CA PHE A 156 2.56 4.27 -1.09
C PHE A 156 3.02 5.48 -1.87
N ILE A 157 4.15 5.35 -2.58
CA ILE A 157 4.73 6.38 -3.44
C ILE A 157 4.82 5.82 -4.84
N MET A 158 4.15 6.44 -5.81
CA MET A 158 4.05 5.93 -7.17
C MET A 158 3.91 7.05 -8.21
N GLU A 159 4.24 6.74 -9.45
CA GLU A 159 4.18 7.67 -10.59
C GLU A 159 2.93 7.49 -11.49
N VAL A 160 2.09 6.49 -11.22
CA VAL A 160 0.93 6.12 -12.04
C VAL A 160 -0.37 6.36 -11.28
N ALA A 161 -1.28 7.17 -11.84
CA ALA A 161 -2.52 7.58 -11.18
C ALA A 161 -3.45 6.40 -10.85
N TRP A 162 -3.69 5.50 -11.80
CA TRP A 162 -4.59 4.37 -11.57
C TRP A 162 -4.05 3.37 -10.52
N GLN A 163 -2.73 3.31 -10.33
CA GLN A 163 -2.16 2.51 -9.24
C GLN A 163 -2.46 3.14 -7.88
N ALA A 164 -2.50 4.46 -7.79
CA ALA A 164 -2.94 5.16 -6.59
C ALA A 164 -4.45 4.96 -6.33
N HIS A 165 -5.26 4.94 -7.39
CA HIS A 165 -6.68 4.59 -7.30
C HIS A 165 -6.87 3.16 -6.80
N PHE A 166 -6.13 2.20 -7.36
CA PHE A 166 -6.12 0.80 -6.89
C PHE A 166 -5.79 0.70 -5.40
N VAL A 167 -4.71 1.33 -4.94
CA VAL A 167 -4.33 1.35 -3.51
C VAL A 167 -5.45 1.92 -2.65
N LYS A 168 -6.05 3.03 -3.07
CA LYS A 168 -7.13 3.69 -2.34
C LYS A 168 -8.38 2.81 -2.20
N ASN A 169 -8.59 1.89 -3.14
CA ASN A 169 -9.69 0.90 -3.09
C ASN A 169 -9.34 -0.34 -2.25
N MET A 170 -8.05 -0.72 -2.19
CA MET A 170 -7.62 -1.98 -1.56
C MET A 170 -7.31 -1.84 -0.07
N PHE A 171 -7.06 -0.63 0.42
CA PHE A 171 -6.66 -0.38 1.81
C PHE A 171 -7.66 0.49 2.54
N ILE A 172 -7.63 0.45 3.88
CA ILE A 172 -8.47 1.30 4.71
C ILE A 172 -8.02 2.75 4.54
N ARG A 173 -8.96 3.60 4.16
CA ARG A 173 -8.75 5.04 3.98
C ARG A 173 -8.84 5.72 5.34
N PRO A 174 -7.79 6.43 5.77
CA PRO A 174 -7.87 7.24 6.97
C PRO A 174 -8.92 8.34 6.83
N THR A 175 -9.60 8.66 7.93
CA THR A 175 -10.44 9.85 8.03
C THR A 175 -9.60 11.12 7.96
N GLU A 176 -10.24 12.29 7.81
CA GLU A 176 -9.51 13.57 7.82
C GLU A 176 -8.77 13.82 9.14
N GLU A 177 -9.37 13.43 10.26
CA GLU A 177 -8.76 13.54 11.59
C GLU A 177 -7.55 12.60 11.71
N GLU A 178 -7.68 11.35 11.26
CA GLU A 178 -6.58 10.38 11.23
C GLU A 178 -5.44 10.84 10.33
N LEU A 179 -5.74 11.44 9.17
CA LEU A 179 -4.72 12.01 8.28
C LEU A 179 -3.99 13.20 8.93
N ALA A 180 -4.70 14.06 9.67
CA ALA A 180 -4.08 15.15 10.40
C ALA A 180 -3.09 14.67 11.47
N ASN A 181 -3.34 13.48 12.04
CA ASN A 181 -2.52 12.84 13.08
C ASN A 181 -1.73 11.63 12.58
N TYR A 182 -1.60 11.44 11.26
CA TYR A 182 -1.02 10.24 10.67
C TYR A 182 0.44 10.03 11.09
N GLY A 183 1.23 11.10 11.12
CA GLY A 183 2.65 11.06 11.47
C GLY A 183 3.48 10.26 10.46
N GLU A 184 4.55 9.63 10.95
CA GLU A 184 5.39 8.79 10.12
C GLU A 184 4.72 7.44 9.83
N PRO A 185 4.83 6.91 8.59
CA PRO A 185 4.34 5.59 8.25
C PRO A 185 5.17 4.50 8.94
N ASP A 186 4.51 3.38 9.27
CA ASP A 186 5.18 2.19 9.77
C ASP A 186 5.88 1.42 8.65
N PHE A 187 5.40 1.57 7.40
CA PHE A 187 5.94 0.91 6.22
C PHE A 187 5.75 1.78 4.97
N VAL A 188 6.75 1.77 4.08
CA VAL A 188 6.71 2.55 2.83
C VAL A 188 6.88 1.63 1.62
N SER A 189 5.99 1.76 0.64
CA SER A 189 6.07 1.05 -0.64
C SER A 189 6.39 2.01 -1.78
N PHE A 190 7.52 1.79 -2.46
CA PHE A 190 7.95 2.52 -3.64
C PHE A 190 7.58 1.72 -4.88
N ASN A 191 6.63 2.20 -5.64
CA ASN A 191 6.23 1.57 -6.90
C ASN A 191 6.78 2.36 -8.09
N ALA A 192 7.87 1.87 -8.65
CA ALA A 192 8.52 2.39 -9.83
C ALA A 192 8.28 1.44 -11.02
N ALA A 193 7.01 1.30 -11.42
CA ALA A 193 6.52 0.32 -12.39
C ALA A 193 7.28 0.33 -13.73
N LYS A 194 7.86 1.46 -14.12
CA LYS A 194 8.56 1.65 -15.40
C LYS A 194 10.06 1.34 -15.34
N ALA A 195 10.62 1.19 -14.14
CA ALA A 195 12.06 0.94 -13.98
C ALA A 195 12.39 -0.54 -14.18
N LYS A 196 13.23 -0.86 -15.14
CA LYS A 196 13.76 -2.21 -15.39
C LYS A 196 15.02 -2.48 -14.59
N VAL A 197 15.21 -3.74 -14.20
CA VAL A 197 16.42 -4.23 -13.53
C VAL A 197 17.30 -4.96 -14.56
N GLU A 198 18.01 -4.21 -15.40
CA GLU A 198 18.79 -4.77 -16.50
C GLU A 198 19.93 -5.70 -16.02
N ASN A 199 20.52 -5.37 -14.85
CA ASN A 199 21.58 -6.13 -14.21
C ASN A 199 21.08 -7.22 -13.24
N PHE A 200 19.86 -7.72 -13.42
CA PHE A 200 19.22 -8.67 -12.51
C PHE A 200 20.06 -9.93 -12.20
N LYS A 201 20.79 -10.43 -13.20
CA LYS A 201 21.65 -11.62 -13.03
C LYS A 201 22.79 -11.37 -12.06
N GLU A 202 23.41 -10.18 -12.14
CA GLU A 202 24.50 -9.76 -11.26
C GLU A 202 24.02 -9.61 -9.82
N LEU A 203 22.75 -9.20 -9.65
CA LEU A 203 22.11 -9.05 -8.34
C LEU A 203 21.52 -10.37 -7.79
N GLY A 204 21.65 -11.49 -8.52
CA GLY A 204 21.08 -12.78 -8.12
C GLY A 204 19.55 -12.86 -8.20
N LEU A 205 18.93 -12.00 -9.03
CA LEU A 205 17.48 -11.94 -9.21
C LEU A 205 17.01 -12.83 -10.37
N ASN A 206 15.72 -13.10 -10.42
CA ASN A 206 15.14 -14.02 -11.41
C ASN A 206 14.93 -13.38 -12.79
N SER A 207 14.56 -12.10 -12.83
CA SER A 207 14.26 -11.38 -14.08
C SER A 207 14.49 -9.88 -13.96
N GLU A 208 14.20 -9.11 -15.02
CA GLU A 208 14.20 -7.63 -14.99
C GLU A 208 13.13 -7.03 -14.06
N THR A 209 12.24 -7.86 -13.51
CA THR A 209 11.20 -7.46 -12.56
C THR A 209 11.65 -7.79 -11.15
N ALA A 210 11.36 -6.92 -10.18
CA ALA A 210 11.67 -7.17 -8.79
C ALA A 210 10.62 -6.57 -7.84
N THR A 211 10.20 -7.38 -6.85
CA THR A 211 9.43 -6.94 -5.69
C THR A 211 10.22 -7.33 -4.45
N VAL A 212 10.84 -6.36 -3.81
CA VAL A 212 11.79 -6.60 -2.73
C VAL A 212 11.40 -5.89 -1.46
N PHE A 213 11.53 -6.58 -0.34
CA PHE A 213 11.19 -6.09 1.00
C PHE A 213 12.45 -5.99 1.87
N ASN A 214 12.60 -4.87 2.55
CA ASN A 214 13.60 -4.70 3.60
C ASN A 214 12.90 -4.49 4.94
N LEU A 215 12.95 -5.49 5.82
CA LEU A 215 12.30 -5.45 7.13
C LEU A 215 13.00 -4.49 8.10
N LYS A 216 14.31 -4.25 7.92
CA LYS A 216 15.10 -3.30 8.71
C LYS A 216 14.68 -1.86 8.42
N THR A 217 14.60 -1.48 7.15
CA THR A 217 14.19 -0.12 6.74
C THR A 217 12.68 0.03 6.65
N LYS A 218 11.92 -1.07 6.77
CA LYS A 218 10.46 -1.11 6.66
C LYS A 218 9.98 -0.58 5.31
N GLU A 219 10.59 -1.06 4.25
CA GLU A 219 10.34 -0.59 2.90
C GLU A 219 10.11 -1.75 1.91
N GLN A 220 9.31 -1.46 0.90
CA GLN A 220 9.13 -2.28 -0.30
C GLN A 220 9.52 -1.48 -1.53
N VAL A 221 10.20 -2.11 -2.46
CA VAL A 221 10.46 -1.59 -3.81
C VAL A 221 9.83 -2.52 -4.83
N ILE A 222 9.06 -1.96 -5.76
CA ILE A 222 8.43 -2.66 -6.88
C ILE A 222 8.95 -2.05 -8.17
N LEU A 223 9.55 -2.89 -9.03
CA LEU A 223 10.20 -2.49 -10.28
C LEU A 223 9.69 -3.32 -11.45
N ASN A 224 9.49 -2.67 -12.59
CA ASN A 224 9.14 -3.27 -13.87
C ASN A 224 7.91 -4.17 -13.86
N THR A 225 6.88 -3.81 -13.10
CA THR A 225 5.56 -4.45 -13.19
C THR A 225 4.45 -3.42 -13.07
N TRP A 226 3.44 -3.58 -13.93
CA TRP A 226 2.24 -2.73 -13.90
C TRP A 226 1.14 -3.32 -13.04
N TYR A 227 1.30 -4.56 -12.57
CA TYR A 227 0.26 -5.24 -11.80
C TYR A 227 0.13 -4.67 -10.39
N GLY A 228 -0.99 -3.97 -10.12
CA GLY A 228 -1.25 -3.32 -8.83
C GLY A 228 -1.28 -4.26 -7.61
N GLY A 229 -1.59 -5.54 -7.83
CA GLY A 229 -1.64 -6.55 -6.78
C GLY A 229 -0.32 -6.82 -6.07
N GLU A 230 0.84 -6.39 -6.62
CA GLU A 230 2.12 -6.47 -5.91
C GLU A 230 2.14 -5.56 -4.67
N MET A 231 1.47 -4.39 -4.74
CA MET A 231 1.33 -3.50 -3.58
C MET A 231 0.45 -4.13 -2.50
N LYS A 232 -0.74 -4.63 -2.88
CA LYS A 232 -1.68 -5.24 -1.94
C LYS A 232 -1.09 -6.48 -1.26
N LYS A 233 -0.67 -7.45 -2.07
CA LYS A 233 -0.15 -8.73 -1.55
C LYS A 233 1.24 -8.58 -0.92
N GLY A 234 1.98 -7.53 -1.28
CA GLY A 234 3.21 -7.16 -0.61
C GLY A 234 2.96 -6.79 0.85
N ILE A 235 2.01 -5.91 1.11
CA ILE A 235 1.66 -5.53 2.49
C ILE A 235 1.02 -6.69 3.24
N PHE A 236 0.24 -7.54 2.57
CA PHE A 236 -0.23 -8.78 3.20
C PHE A 236 0.95 -9.69 3.63
N SER A 237 2.01 -9.79 2.83
CA SER A 237 3.21 -10.53 3.25
C SER A 237 3.85 -9.92 4.51
N ILE A 238 3.85 -8.59 4.64
CA ILE A 238 4.33 -7.90 5.84
C ILE A 238 3.42 -8.16 7.04
N MET A 239 2.09 -8.12 6.86
CA MET A 239 1.14 -8.47 7.93
C MET A 239 1.28 -9.93 8.35
N ASN A 240 1.47 -10.85 7.39
CA ASN A 240 1.74 -12.28 7.63
C ASN A 240 3.03 -12.51 8.43
N TYR A 241 4.01 -11.62 8.30
CA TYR A 241 5.23 -11.64 9.09
C TYR A 241 5.01 -11.02 10.48
N LEU A 242 4.39 -9.84 10.55
CA LEU A 242 4.28 -9.07 11.80
C LEU A 242 3.23 -9.64 12.77
N ASN A 243 2.07 -10.08 12.25
CA ASN A 243 0.96 -10.53 13.08
C ASN A 243 1.32 -11.71 13.99
N PRO A 244 1.93 -12.80 13.49
CA PRO A 244 2.34 -13.91 14.36
C PRO A 244 3.33 -13.51 15.46
N LEU A 245 4.24 -12.57 15.19
CA LEU A 245 5.16 -12.04 16.19
C LEU A 245 4.45 -11.25 17.32
N ARG A 246 3.21 -10.85 17.07
CA ARG A 246 2.35 -10.14 18.03
C ARG A 246 1.27 -11.04 18.64
N GLY A 247 1.32 -12.36 18.37
CA GLY A 247 0.31 -13.32 18.82
C GLY A 247 -1.00 -13.27 18.05
N ILE A 248 -1.02 -12.63 16.87
CA ILE A 248 -2.22 -12.49 16.02
C ILE A 248 -2.15 -13.52 14.90
N ALA A 249 -3.20 -14.32 14.72
CA ALA A 249 -3.29 -15.22 13.57
C ALA A 249 -3.47 -14.41 12.29
N SER A 250 -2.66 -14.69 11.26
CA SER A 250 -2.77 -14.08 9.94
C SER A 250 -3.26 -15.14 8.95
N MET A 251 -4.32 -14.83 8.19
CA MET A 251 -5.04 -15.82 7.42
C MET A 251 -5.38 -15.33 6.02
N HIS A 252 -5.15 -16.18 5.03
CA HIS A 252 -5.67 -16.01 3.66
C HIS A 252 -6.99 -16.77 3.56
N CYS A 253 -8.07 -16.12 3.90
CA CYS A 253 -9.41 -16.71 4.00
C CYS A 253 -10.47 -15.64 3.74
N SER A 254 -11.72 -16.07 3.52
CA SER A 254 -12.89 -15.20 3.63
C SER A 254 -13.50 -15.34 5.02
N ALA A 255 -14.19 -14.31 5.50
CA ALA A 255 -14.88 -14.34 6.78
C ALA A 255 -16.20 -13.57 6.72
N ASN A 256 -17.21 -14.09 7.42
CA ASN A 256 -18.48 -13.42 7.67
C ASN A 256 -18.97 -13.68 9.07
N THR A 257 -19.98 -12.93 9.52
CA THR A 257 -20.61 -13.13 10.82
C THR A 257 -22.12 -13.09 10.67
N ASP A 258 -22.85 -13.56 11.69
CA ASP A 258 -24.30 -13.39 11.73
C ASP A 258 -24.70 -11.91 11.82
N MET A 259 -26.00 -11.63 11.70
CA MET A 259 -26.52 -10.25 11.74
C MET A 259 -26.33 -9.57 13.11
N GLU A 260 -25.97 -10.32 14.13
CA GLU A 260 -25.71 -9.85 15.50
C GLU A 260 -24.21 -9.65 15.76
N GLY A 261 -23.32 -10.05 14.83
CA GLY A 261 -21.88 -9.94 14.96
C GLY A 261 -21.25 -10.93 15.97
N LYS A 262 -21.95 -12.03 16.31
CA LYS A 262 -21.54 -12.96 17.37
C LYS A 262 -20.95 -14.28 16.86
N ASN A 263 -21.42 -14.78 15.72
CA ASN A 263 -21.05 -16.09 15.19
C ASN A 263 -20.28 -15.94 13.89
N THR A 264 -18.97 -15.73 14.02
CA THR A 264 -18.06 -15.58 12.88
C THR A 264 -17.73 -16.93 12.24
N ALA A 265 -17.85 -17.01 10.93
CA ALA A 265 -17.40 -18.13 10.12
C ALA A 265 -16.21 -17.74 9.26
N ILE A 266 -15.22 -18.63 9.20
CA ILE A 266 -13.99 -18.45 8.42
C ILE A 266 -13.95 -19.53 7.33
N PHE A 267 -13.68 -19.11 6.09
CA PHE A 267 -13.67 -19.99 4.92
C PHE A 267 -12.27 -20.10 4.33
N PHE A 268 -11.62 -21.25 4.52
CA PHE A 268 -10.34 -21.56 3.89
C PHE A 268 -10.54 -22.34 2.59
N GLY A 269 -9.59 -22.23 1.69
CA GLY A 269 -9.56 -22.98 0.44
C GLY A 269 -8.62 -22.35 -0.59
N LEU A 270 -8.30 -23.10 -1.63
CA LEU A 270 -7.49 -22.61 -2.75
C LEU A 270 -8.26 -21.57 -3.59
N SER A 271 -7.55 -20.91 -4.50
CA SER A 271 -8.19 -20.00 -5.45
C SER A 271 -9.25 -20.71 -6.29
N GLY A 272 -10.40 -20.07 -6.48
CA GLY A 272 -11.50 -20.62 -7.27
C GLY A 272 -12.37 -21.70 -6.57
N THR A 273 -12.14 -21.99 -5.28
CA THR A 273 -12.94 -22.98 -4.53
C THR A 273 -14.27 -22.46 -4.00
N GLY A 274 -14.58 -21.17 -4.23
CA GLY A 274 -15.86 -20.58 -3.84
C GLY A 274 -15.86 -19.89 -2.46
N LYS A 275 -14.70 -19.61 -1.86
CA LYS A 275 -14.62 -18.88 -0.58
C LYS A 275 -15.42 -17.58 -0.59
N THR A 276 -15.15 -16.69 -1.55
CA THR A 276 -15.86 -15.42 -1.70
C THR A 276 -17.36 -15.63 -1.90
N THR A 277 -17.77 -16.62 -2.72
CA THR A 277 -19.18 -16.94 -2.96
C THR A 277 -19.90 -17.36 -1.69
N LEU A 278 -19.27 -18.19 -0.86
CA LEU A 278 -19.87 -18.65 0.40
C LEU A 278 -19.91 -17.54 1.46
N SER A 279 -18.88 -16.70 1.52
CA SER A 279 -18.80 -15.63 2.54
C SER A 279 -19.73 -14.45 2.26
N THR A 280 -20.15 -14.26 1.00
CA THR A 280 -21.03 -13.16 0.57
C THR A 280 -22.52 -13.50 0.65
N ASP A 281 -22.93 -14.44 1.49
CA ASP A 281 -24.34 -14.75 1.76
C ASP A 281 -25.07 -13.49 2.27
N PRO A 282 -26.15 -13.02 1.61
CA PRO A 282 -26.89 -11.82 2.01
C PRO A 282 -27.57 -11.90 3.38
N LYS A 283 -27.64 -13.09 3.97
CA LYS A 283 -28.16 -13.32 5.33
C LYS A 283 -27.11 -13.16 6.41
N ARG A 284 -25.86 -12.83 6.03
CA ARG A 284 -24.74 -12.65 6.95
C ARG A 284 -24.00 -11.36 6.63
N LEU A 285 -23.31 -10.81 7.61
CA LEU A 285 -22.46 -9.62 7.43
C LEU A 285 -21.08 -10.05 6.96
N LEU A 286 -20.65 -9.58 5.80
CA LEU A 286 -19.31 -9.82 5.29
C LEU A 286 -18.28 -9.05 6.14
N ILE A 287 -17.29 -9.76 6.67
CA ILE A 287 -16.10 -9.14 7.29
C ILE A 287 -15.10 -8.81 6.19
N GLY A 288 -14.77 -9.81 5.36
CA GLY A 288 -13.93 -9.65 4.18
C GLY A 288 -13.83 -10.94 3.39
N ASP A 289 -13.31 -10.87 2.16
CA ASP A 289 -13.34 -12.00 1.23
C ASP A 289 -11.98 -12.63 0.92
N ASP A 290 -10.85 -12.06 1.44
CA ASP A 290 -9.52 -12.47 0.99
C ASP A 290 -8.51 -12.66 2.14
N GLU A 291 -8.31 -11.66 3.00
CA GLU A 291 -7.21 -11.63 3.98
C GLU A 291 -7.67 -11.10 5.33
N HIS A 292 -7.32 -11.80 6.42
CA HIS A 292 -7.79 -11.46 7.77
C HIS A 292 -6.70 -11.64 8.80
N GLY A 293 -6.82 -10.88 9.90
CA GLY A 293 -6.19 -11.16 11.18
C GLY A 293 -7.22 -11.67 12.18
N TRP A 294 -6.77 -12.42 13.18
CA TRP A 294 -7.59 -12.84 14.31
C TRP A 294 -6.77 -12.65 15.60
N ASP A 295 -7.24 -11.75 16.42
CA ASP A 295 -6.70 -11.45 17.74
C ASP A 295 -7.73 -11.72 18.85
N ASP A 296 -7.44 -11.25 20.07
CA ASP A 296 -8.33 -11.45 21.23
C ASP A 296 -9.66 -10.70 21.11
N GLU A 297 -9.75 -9.67 20.26
CA GLU A 297 -10.99 -8.91 20.03
C GLU A 297 -11.84 -9.52 18.90
N GLY A 298 -11.28 -10.42 18.09
CA GLY A 298 -11.99 -11.13 17.04
C GLY A 298 -11.27 -11.15 15.68
N VAL A 299 -12.04 -11.48 14.64
CA VAL A 299 -11.56 -11.54 13.25
C VAL A 299 -11.75 -10.18 12.58
N PHE A 300 -10.71 -9.67 11.98
CA PHE A 300 -10.72 -8.38 11.27
C PHE A 300 -10.10 -8.46 9.88
#